data_987e62b0f1ce3f52dc16b0bd64542d31
#
_entry.id   987e62b0f1ce3f52dc16b0bd64542d31
#
_cell.length_a   1.000
_cell.length_b   1.000
_cell.length_c   1.000
_cell.angle_alpha   90.00
_cell.angle_beta   90.00
_cell.angle_gamma   90.00
#
_symmetry.space_group_name_H-M   'P 1'
#
loop_
_entity.id
_entity.type
_entity.pdbx_description
1 polymer ?
#
loop_
_entity_poly.entity_id
_entity_poly.type
_entity_poly.pdbx_seq_one_letter_code
_entity_poly.pdbx_strand_id
1 'polypeptide(L)'
;MVEIKTKYFGSIPLDSGLLVEFPSGLPAFEREQAFLAIEHPRTAPLVMLQSITTPDLCFLALPISEVDPDYQLLISAEERAVLGLDQTTDPPANTDVAALALIAVRQDGRVSANLMSPVVVNRANRRAIQSVRWDGLYSHEHPLRLPPAPADTQEQPCS
;
A
#
# COMPACT_ATOMS: atom_id res chain seq x y z
N MET A 1 -12.36 -24.01 -1.14
CA MET A 1 -11.77 -22.68 -1.22
C MET A 1 -10.92 -22.44 0.02
N VAL A 2 -9.69 -21.99 -0.17
CA VAL A 2 -8.82 -21.66 0.95
C VAL A 2 -9.22 -20.33 1.53
N GLU A 3 -9.32 -20.27 2.85
CA GLU A 3 -9.63 -19.03 3.55
C GLU A 3 -8.48 -18.65 4.47
N ILE A 4 -8.30 -17.35 4.68
CA ILE A 4 -7.38 -16.84 5.69
C ILE A 4 -8.17 -16.16 6.80
N LYS A 5 -7.62 -16.23 8.01
CA LYS A 5 -8.21 -15.55 9.15
C LYS A 5 -7.60 -14.19 9.31
N THR A 6 -8.43 -13.17 9.51
CA THR A 6 -7.98 -11.81 9.71
C THR A 6 -8.68 -11.20 10.91
N LYS A 7 -8.02 -10.23 11.54
CA LYS A 7 -8.59 -9.50 12.66
C LYS A 7 -9.68 -8.53 12.21
N TYR A 8 -9.49 -7.91 11.05
CA TYR A 8 -10.35 -6.80 10.63
C TYR A 8 -11.45 -7.21 9.67
N PHE A 9 -11.28 -8.33 8.97
CA PHE A 9 -12.21 -8.77 7.93
C PHE A 9 -12.81 -10.15 8.23
N GLY A 10 -12.46 -10.75 9.37
CA GLY A 10 -12.87 -12.11 9.66
C GLY A 10 -12.18 -13.11 8.74
N SER A 11 -12.86 -14.21 8.46
CA SER A 11 -12.36 -15.19 7.52
C SER A 11 -12.72 -14.75 6.11
N ILE A 12 -11.70 -14.60 5.26
CA ILE A 12 -11.89 -14.17 3.87
C ILE A 12 -11.24 -15.18 2.93
N PRO A 13 -11.76 -15.31 1.71
CA PRO A 13 -11.16 -16.24 0.76
C PRO A 13 -9.79 -15.77 0.33
N LEU A 14 -8.89 -16.73 0.14
CA LEU A 14 -7.57 -16.44 -0.43
C LEU A 14 -7.74 -16.32 -1.94
N ASP A 15 -7.89 -15.10 -2.41
CA ASP A 15 -8.05 -14.80 -3.83
C ASP A 15 -6.68 -14.49 -4.42
N SER A 16 -6.19 -15.38 -5.29
CA SER A 16 -4.87 -15.22 -5.91
C SER A 16 -4.78 -13.97 -6.77
N GLY A 17 -5.91 -13.47 -7.27
CA GLY A 17 -5.93 -12.22 -8.03
C GLY A 17 -5.64 -10.98 -7.19
N LEU A 18 -5.79 -11.09 -5.86
CA LEU A 18 -5.50 -10.01 -4.92
C LEU A 18 -4.15 -10.20 -4.23
N LEU A 19 -3.48 -11.32 -4.46
CA LEU A 19 -2.23 -11.63 -3.78
C LEU A 19 -1.09 -10.77 -4.30
N VAL A 20 -0.35 -10.16 -3.36
CA VAL A 20 0.83 -9.36 -3.65
C VAL A 20 1.99 -9.96 -2.87
N GLU A 21 3.08 -10.24 -3.56
CA GLU A 21 4.26 -10.84 -2.96
C GLU A 21 5.38 -9.83 -2.83
N PHE A 22 5.97 -9.77 -1.65
CA PHE A 22 7.14 -8.96 -1.36
C PHE A 22 8.34 -9.90 -1.20
N PRO A 23 9.12 -10.14 -2.27
CA PRO A 23 10.21 -11.12 -2.19
C PRO A 23 11.22 -10.82 -1.08
N SER A 24 11.42 -9.54 -0.77
CA SER A 24 12.33 -9.11 0.31
C SER A 24 11.61 -8.80 1.60
N GLY A 25 10.29 -9.03 1.67
CA GLY A 25 9.47 -8.59 2.79
C GLY A 25 9.35 -7.08 2.86
N LEU A 26 8.87 -6.58 3.99
CA LEU A 26 8.81 -5.13 4.26
C LEU A 26 9.85 -4.79 5.33
N PRO A 27 10.41 -3.56 5.32
CA PRO A 27 11.30 -3.14 6.40
C PRO A 27 10.66 -3.35 7.77
N ALA A 28 11.40 -3.97 8.68
CA ALA A 28 10.95 -4.40 10.01
C ALA A 28 9.97 -5.57 9.99
N PHE A 29 9.51 -6.01 8.81
CA PHE A 29 8.59 -7.15 8.67
C PHE A 29 9.10 -8.07 7.56
N GLU A 30 10.36 -8.43 7.58
CA GLU A 30 10.99 -9.17 6.48
C GLU A 30 10.42 -10.57 6.30
N ARG A 31 9.75 -11.11 7.31
CA ARG A 31 9.09 -12.42 7.21
C ARG A 31 7.70 -12.35 6.60
N GLU A 32 7.15 -11.14 6.48
CA GLU A 32 5.82 -10.93 5.91
C GLU A 32 5.98 -10.71 4.42
N GLN A 33 5.88 -11.79 3.65
CA GLN A 33 6.16 -11.75 2.22
C GLN A 33 4.92 -11.81 1.35
N ALA A 34 3.75 -12.04 1.92
CA ALA A 34 2.54 -12.17 1.13
C ALA A 34 1.38 -11.43 1.80
N PHE A 35 0.69 -10.63 1.01
CA PHE A 35 -0.44 -9.83 1.45
C PHE A 35 -1.56 -9.91 0.43
N LEU A 36 -2.80 -9.73 0.89
CA LEU A 36 -3.92 -9.48 -0.02
C LEU A 36 -4.16 -7.98 -0.12
N ALA A 37 -4.23 -7.48 -1.33
CA ALA A 37 -4.57 -6.08 -1.59
C ALA A 37 -6.09 -5.98 -1.70
N ILE A 38 -6.73 -5.48 -0.66
CA ILE A 38 -8.18 -5.44 -0.55
C ILE A 38 -8.68 -4.03 -0.80
N GLU A 39 -9.58 -3.88 -1.77
CA GLU A 39 -10.25 -2.63 -2.04
C GLU A 39 -11.74 -2.81 -1.81
N HIS A 40 -12.37 -1.80 -1.23
CA HIS A 40 -13.81 -1.83 -1.01
C HIS A 40 -14.42 -0.57 -1.61
N PRO A 41 -15.58 -0.68 -2.30
CA PRO A 41 -16.20 0.50 -2.93
C PRO A 41 -16.49 1.64 -1.96
N ARG A 42 -16.82 1.32 -0.70
CA ARG A 42 -17.15 2.34 0.31
C ARG A 42 -15.93 3.11 0.79
N THR A 43 -14.75 2.54 0.69
CA THR A 43 -13.51 3.14 1.17
C THR A 43 -12.56 3.50 0.05
N ALA A 44 -12.96 3.25 -1.20
CA ALA A 44 -12.11 3.58 -2.35
C ALA A 44 -11.70 5.05 -2.30
N PRO A 45 -10.49 5.39 -2.67
CA PRO A 45 -9.43 4.56 -3.26
C PRO A 45 -8.50 3.86 -2.25
N LEU A 46 -8.90 3.76 -1.00
CA LEU A 46 -8.09 3.12 0.05
C LEU A 46 -7.84 1.66 -0.29
N VAL A 47 -6.59 1.22 -0.13
CA VAL A 47 -6.18 -0.16 -0.31
C VAL A 47 -5.72 -0.68 1.05
N MET A 48 -6.19 -1.87 1.41
CA MET A 48 -5.76 -2.51 2.65
C MET A 48 -4.89 -3.70 2.29
N LEU A 49 -3.67 -3.71 2.82
CA LEU A 49 -2.72 -4.80 2.60
C LEU A 49 -2.77 -5.70 3.82
N GLN A 50 -3.50 -6.80 3.70
CA GLN A 50 -3.70 -7.76 4.78
C GLN A 50 -2.70 -8.89 4.66
N SER A 51 -1.90 -9.12 5.72
CA SER A 51 -1.01 -10.27 5.77
C SER A 51 -1.80 -11.57 5.71
N ILE A 52 -1.31 -12.53 4.94
CA ILE A 52 -1.94 -13.84 4.89
C ILE A 52 -1.49 -14.76 6.02
N THR A 53 -0.40 -14.42 6.71
CA THR A 53 0.16 -15.24 7.79
C THR A 53 -0.08 -14.66 9.17
N THR A 54 -0.24 -13.34 9.27
CA THR A 54 -0.41 -12.64 10.55
C THR A 54 -1.77 -11.96 10.57
N PRO A 55 -2.78 -12.54 11.22
CA PRO A 55 -4.17 -12.05 11.12
C PRO A 55 -4.39 -10.61 11.55
N ASP A 56 -3.60 -10.09 12.48
CA ASP A 56 -3.75 -8.72 12.96
C ASP A 56 -2.86 -7.71 12.23
N LEU A 57 -2.11 -8.14 11.23
CA LEU A 57 -1.25 -7.23 10.47
C LEU A 57 -1.94 -6.79 9.18
N CYS A 58 -2.30 -5.52 9.14
CA CYS A 58 -2.95 -4.92 7.98
C CYS A 58 -2.45 -3.49 7.83
N PHE A 59 -1.94 -3.16 6.65
CA PHE A 59 -1.48 -1.81 6.35
C PHE A 59 -2.54 -1.08 5.50
N LEU A 60 -2.75 0.19 5.83
CA LEU A 60 -3.59 1.06 5.01
C LEU A 60 -2.72 1.78 3.99
N ALA A 61 -3.20 1.90 2.77
CA ALA A 61 -2.47 2.55 1.71
C ALA A 61 -3.41 3.31 0.79
N LEU A 62 -2.87 4.33 0.12
CA LEU A 62 -3.57 5.06 -0.93
C LEU A 62 -2.73 5.05 -2.19
N PRO A 63 -3.35 4.98 -3.38
CA PRO A 63 -2.59 5.25 -4.60
C PRO A 63 -1.87 6.59 -4.43
N ILE A 64 -0.58 6.60 -4.73
CA ILE A 64 0.22 7.77 -4.40
C ILE A 64 -0.22 9.01 -5.16
N SER A 65 -0.81 8.82 -6.33
CA SER A 65 -1.38 9.92 -7.12
C SER A 65 -2.56 10.59 -6.45
N GLU A 66 -3.23 9.90 -5.53
CA GLU A 66 -4.32 10.49 -4.75
C GLU A 66 -3.78 11.43 -3.66
N VAL A 67 -2.53 11.24 -3.25
CA VAL A 67 -1.88 12.09 -2.26
C VAL A 67 -1.17 13.25 -2.95
N ASP A 68 -0.43 12.96 -4.00
CA ASP A 68 0.30 13.95 -4.77
C ASP A 68 0.24 13.56 -6.25
N PRO A 69 -0.61 14.23 -7.05
CA PRO A 69 -0.73 13.92 -8.48
C PRO A 69 0.55 14.12 -9.26
N ASP A 70 1.46 14.94 -8.75
CA ASP A 70 2.73 15.23 -9.42
C ASP A 70 3.88 14.38 -8.89
N TYR A 71 3.57 13.35 -8.11
CA TYR A 71 4.59 12.48 -7.53
C TYR A 71 5.44 11.82 -8.62
N GLN A 72 6.74 11.95 -8.48
CA GLN A 72 7.67 11.32 -9.41
C GLN A 72 8.27 10.08 -8.76
N LEU A 73 7.90 8.93 -9.30
CA LEU A 73 8.37 7.65 -8.81
C LEU A 73 9.83 7.47 -9.22
N LEU A 74 10.66 7.09 -8.25
CA LEU A 74 12.06 6.80 -8.48
C LEU A 74 12.37 5.40 -8.00
N ILE A 75 12.78 4.53 -8.91
CA ILE A 75 13.07 3.13 -8.63
C ILE A 75 14.51 2.85 -9.06
N SER A 76 15.29 2.23 -8.15
CA SER A 76 16.66 1.86 -8.47
C SER A 76 16.69 0.64 -9.41
N ALA A 77 17.87 0.41 -10.03
CA ALA A 77 18.05 -0.77 -10.87
C ALA A 77 17.86 -2.07 -10.07
N GLU A 78 18.30 -2.08 -8.81
CA GLU A 78 18.13 -3.25 -7.94
C GLU A 78 16.65 -3.51 -7.66
N GLU A 79 15.91 -2.43 -7.38
CA GLU A 79 14.47 -2.54 -7.13
C GLU A 79 13.71 -3.01 -8.38
N ARG A 80 14.11 -2.53 -9.56
CA ARG A 80 13.53 -2.99 -10.81
C ARG A 80 13.76 -4.49 -11.01
N ALA A 81 14.94 -4.97 -10.67
CA ALA A 81 15.24 -6.38 -10.78
C ALA A 81 14.37 -7.23 -9.87
N VAL A 82 14.17 -6.80 -8.63
CA VAL A 82 13.30 -7.51 -7.69
C VAL A 82 11.86 -7.55 -8.21
N LEU A 83 11.41 -6.44 -8.78
CA LEU A 83 10.05 -6.34 -9.34
C LEU A 83 9.89 -7.08 -10.66
N GLY A 84 10.98 -7.49 -11.29
CA GLY A 84 10.91 -8.11 -12.62
C GLY A 84 10.60 -7.13 -13.72
N LEU A 85 10.97 -5.86 -13.54
CA LEU A 85 10.76 -4.82 -14.55
C LEU A 85 11.92 -4.76 -15.54
N ASP A 86 11.62 -4.25 -16.73
CA ASP A 86 12.63 -4.02 -17.75
C ASP A 86 13.60 -2.94 -17.27
N GLN A 87 14.91 -3.24 -17.35
CA GLN A 87 15.95 -2.33 -16.92
C GLN A 87 16.20 -1.19 -17.92
N THR A 88 15.68 -1.32 -19.13
CA THR A 88 15.93 -0.35 -20.20
C THR A 88 14.93 0.79 -20.24
N THR A 89 13.81 0.67 -19.54
CA THR A 89 12.74 1.65 -19.59
C THR A 89 12.79 2.58 -18.39
N ASP A 90 12.90 3.85 -18.62
CA ASP A 90 12.88 4.90 -17.59
C ASP A 90 11.54 5.55 -17.49
N PRO A 91 11.22 6.02 -16.32
CA PRO A 91 10.72 5.24 -15.22
C PRO A 91 9.48 4.48 -15.67
N PRO A 92 9.07 3.43 -15.00
CA PRO A 92 7.94 2.64 -15.49
C PRO A 92 6.72 3.55 -15.64
N ALA A 93 6.00 3.34 -16.74
CA ALA A 93 4.75 4.05 -16.96
C ALA A 93 3.75 3.66 -15.87
N ASN A 94 2.83 4.59 -15.57
CA ASN A 94 1.82 4.35 -14.54
C ASN A 94 0.93 3.14 -14.82
N THR A 95 0.95 2.64 -16.04
CA THR A 95 0.20 1.45 -16.41
C THR A 95 0.88 0.15 -16.02
N ASP A 96 2.21 0.19 -15.81
CA ASP A 96 2.99 -1.02 -15.54
C ASP A 96 3.10 -1.29 -14.05
N VAL A 97 3.10 -0.26 -13.24
CA VAL A 97 3.21 -0.39 -11.79
C VAL A 97 2.14 0.42 -11.09
N ALA A 98 1.79 -0.04 -9.89
CA ALA A 98 1.00 0.72 -8.95
C ALA A 98 1.93 1.21 -7.85
N ALA A 99 1.84 2.50 -7.51
CA ALA A 99 2.59 3.05 -6.40
C ALA A 99 1.61 3.46 -5.31
N LEU A 100 1.85 2.96 -4.10
CA LEU A 100 0.98 3.18 -2.95
C LEU A 100 1.75 3.87 -1.84
N ALA A 101 1.11 4.82 -1.18
CA ALA A 101 1.64 5.45 0.02
C ALA A 101 1.01 4.79 1.23
N LEU A 102 1.84 4.28 2.14
CA LEU A 102 1.34 3.73 3.40
C LEU A 102 0.83 4.85 4.29
N ILE A 103 -0.28 4.61 4.95
CA ILE A 103 -0.98 5.59 5.76
C ILE A 103 -0.77 5.28 7.23
N ALA A 104 -0.40 6.30 8.00
CA ALA A 104 -0.28 6.20 9.44
C ALA A 104 -1.36 7.06 10.11
N VAL A 105 -2.05 6.47 11.08
CA VAL A 105 -3.06 7.18 11.87
C VAL A 105 -2.51 7.29 13.29
N ARG A 106 -2.32 8.51 13.77
CA ARG A 106 -1.81 8.76 15.11
C ARG A 106 -2.94 8.74 16.14
N GLN A 107 -2.57 8.57 17.40
CA GLN A 107 -3.55 8.55 18.49
C GLN A 107 -4.35 9.84 18.60
N ASP A 108 -3.76 10.97 18.21
CA ASP A 108 -4.44 12.27 18.23
C ASP A 108 -5.36 12.47 17.01
N GLY A 109 -5.49 11.47 16.16
CA GLY A 109 -6.35 11.52 14.98
C GLY A 109 -5.68 12.07 13.73
N ARG A 110 -4.43 12.52 13.83
CA ARG A 110 -3.72 12.99 12.64
C ARG A 110 -3.37 11.82 11.73
N VAL A 111 -3.52 12.05 10.45
CA VAL A 111 -3.28 11.04 9.41
C VAL A 111 -2.18 11.54 8.49
N SER A 112 -1.25 10.68 8.18
CA SER A 112 -0.14 11.01 7.29
C SER A 112 0.11 9.90 6.28
N ALA A 113 0.71 10.26 5.15
CA ALA A 113 1.11 9.34 4.11
C ALA A 113 2.63 9.33 3.99
N ASN A 114 3.19 8.15 3.80
CA ASN A 114 4.63 8.00 3.62
C ASN A 114 4.95 8.13 2.12
N LEU A 115 5.41 9.31 1.71
CA LEU A 115 5.79 9.57 0.32
C LEU A 115 7.27 9.27 0.07
N MET A 116 8.04 9.08 1.13
CA MET A 116 9.46 8.78 1.01
C MET A 116 9.71 7.30 0.71
N SER A 117 8.80 6.44 1.13
CA SER A 117 8.97 4.99 1.00
C SER A 117 7.71 4.35 0.43
N PRO A 118 7.42 4.58 -0.85
CA PRO A 118 6.21 4.02 -1.46
C PRO A 118 6.29 2.51 -1.61
N VAL A 119 5.15 1.86 -1.55
CA VAL A 119 5.00 0.47 -1.96
C VAL A 119 4.78 0.46 -3.47
N VAL A 120 5.63 -0.23 -4.20
CA VAL A 120 5.55 -0.31 -5.65
C VAL A 120 5.20 -1.74 -6.02
N VAL A 121 4.15 -1.91 -6.80
CA VAL A 121 3.66 -3.22 -7.23
C VAL A 121 3.74 -3.32 -8.75
N ASN A 122 4.41 -4.37 -9.24
CA ASN A 122 4.38 -4.69 -10.66
C ASN A 122 3.05 -5.37 -10.96
N ARG A 123 2.22 -4.72 -11.78
CA ARG A 123 0.86 -5.20 -12.07
C ARG A 123 0.85 -6.53 -12.82
N ALA A 124 1.91 -6.82 -13.58
CA ALA A 124 1.95 -8.02 -14.42
C ALA A 124 2.19 -9.29 -13.59
N ASN A 125 3.11 -9.23 -12.61
CA ASN A 125 3.50 -10.42 -11.84
C ASN A 125 3.13 -10.32 -10.37
N ARG A 126 2.57 -9.20 -9.92
CA ARG A 126 2.13 -8.97 -8.55
C ARG A 126 3.26 -8.99 -7.51
N ARG A 127 4.49 -8.77 -7.96
CA ARG A 127 5.61 -8.57 -7.05
C ARG A 127 5.64 -7.12 -6.60
N ALA A 128 6.05 -6.91 -5.36
CA ALA A 128 6.08 -5.59 -4.76
C ALA A 128 7.33 -5.40 -3.91
N ILE A 129 7.67 -4.14 -3.73
CA ILE A 129 8.72 -3.71 -2.81
C ILE A 129 8.24 -2.47 -2.07
N GLN A 130 8.86 -2.20 -0.93
CA GLN A 130 8.80 -0.85 -0.37
C GLN A 130 10.10 -0.14 -0.75
N SER A 131 9.99 0.78 -1.71
CA SER A 131 11.13 1.55 -2.18
C SER A 131 11.48 2.65 -1.18
N VAL A 132 12.75 2.99 -1.06
CA VAL A 132 13.18 4.08 -0.18
C VAL A 132 13.90 5.12 -1.01
N ARG A 133 13.42 6.37 -0.93
CA ARG A 133 14.05 7.49 -1.62
C ARG A 133 15.06 8.16 -0.70
N TRP A 134 16.18 8.55 -1.28
CA TRP A 134 17.26 9.22 -0.55
C TRP A 134 17.46 10.66 -1.01
N ASP A 135 16.61 11.16 -1.91
CA ASP A 135 16.76 12.50 -2.49
C ASP A 135 16.19 13.62 -1.62
N GLY A 136 15.49 13.27 -0.53
CA GLY A 136 14.95 14.27 0.39
C GLY A 136 13.77 15.08 -0.14
N LEU A 137 13.23 14.74 -1.31
CA LEU A 137 12.15 15.50 -1.93
C LEU A 137 10.79 15.25 -1.28
N TYR A 138 10.62 14.12 -0.62
CA TYR A 138 9.32 13.74 -0.05
C TYR A 138 9.46 13.32 1.40
N SER A 139 8.38 13.55 2.16
CA SER A 139 8.33 13.26 3.58
C SER A 139 7.74 11.88 3.84
N HIS A 140 8.20 11.22 4.89
CA HIS A 140 7.58 10.00 5.38
C HIS A 140 6.30 10.28 6.20
N GLU A 141 6.05 11.54 6.53
CA GLU A 141 4.88 11.96 7.29
C GLU A 141 4.14 13.11 6.59
N HIS A 142 3.84 12.91 5.31
CA HIS A 142 3.08 13.92 4.55
C HIS A 142 1.66 14.01 5.12
N PRO A 143 1.25 15.18 5.64
CA PRO A 143 -0.07 15.31 6.25
C PRO A 143 -1.19 15.08 5.24
N LEU A 144 -2.19 14.33 5.66
CA LEU A 144 -3.41 14.13 4.87
C LEU A 144 -4.54 14.90 5.53
N ARG A 145 -5.28 15.64 4.71
CA ARG A 145 -6.52 16.28 5.15
C ARG A 145 -7.67 15.38 4.74
N LEU A 146 -8.33 14.83 5.73
CA LEU A 146 -9.55 14.09 5.46
C LEU A 146 -10.68 15.08 5.22
N PRO A 147 -11.59 14.81 4.25
CA PRO A 147 -12.75 15.64 4.08
C PRO A 147 -13.60 15.60 5.35
N PRO A 148 -14.32 16.69 5.68
CA PRO A 148 -15.20 16.67 6.84
C PRO A 148 -16.23 15.54 6.66
N ALA A 149 -16.42 14.78 7.73
CA ALA A 149 -17.39 13.69 7.69
C ALA A 149 -18.80 14.24 7.49
N PRO A 150 -19.62 13.60 6.63
CA PRO A 150 -21.03 13.95 6.57
C PRO A 150 -21.69 13.76 7.92
N ALA A 151 -22.72 14.58 8.21
CA ALA A 151 -23.37 14.56 9.52
C ALA A 151 -23.89 13.19 9.91
N ASP A 152 -24.35 12.40 8.96
CA ASP A 152 -24.89 11.07 9.21
C ASP A 152 -23.80 10.04 9.54
N THR A 153 -22.55 10.28 9.18
CA THR A 153 -21.47 9.35 9.51
C THR A 153 -20.99 9.50 10.95
N GLN A 154 -21.31 10.61 11.58
CA GLN A 154 -20.89 10.86 12.96
C GLN A 154 -21.63 9.99 13.95
N GLU A 155 -22.75 9.45 13.57
CA GLU A 155 -23.56 8.62 14.43
C GLU A 155 -23.13 7.17 14.46
N GLN A 156 -22.25 6.80 13.58
CA GLN A 156 -21.80 5.42 13.52
C GLN A 156 -20.74 5.19 14.60
N PRO A 157 -20.97 4.23 15.47
CA PRO A 157 -19.96 3.87 16.43
C PRO A 157 -18.73 3.41 15.67
N CYS A 158 -17.58 3.85 16.12
CA CYS A 158 -16.34 3.35 15.59
C CYS A 158 -16.24 1.88 15.93
N SER A 159 -16.59 1.13 15.01
CA SER A 159 -16.42 -0.31 15.15
C SER A 159 -14.99 -0.68 14.84
#